data_6893092abbea4cfbba28a1af41c1c61a
#
_entry.id   6893092abbea4cfbba28a1af41c1c61a
#
_cell.length_a   1.000
_cell.length_b   1.000
_cell.length_c   1.000
_cell.angle_alpha   90.00
_cell.angle_beta   90.00
_cell.angle_gamma   90.00
#
_symmetry.space_group_name_H-M   'P 1'
#
loop_
_entity.id
_entity.type
_entity.pdbx_description
1 polymer ?
#
loop_
_entity_poly.entity_id
_entity_poly.type
_entity_poly.pdbx_seq_one_letter_code
_entity_poly.pdbx_strand_id
1 'polypeptide(L)'
;MAPISRISSFDRASVSRRARWALAAVPLVAALLAAAVLPAQAHGGMGPHGRHDGAVAGPMGLPLAGRGLERMLDRVDASAEQRAQIRAIVDAARKDLEPLREQQRALREQALALFAQPQVDANAIEAQRQQMLRQHDEVSRRTTQAMVDVARVLTPQQRATLAEHVRQRREMMQRHWQERQRLDAPRGS
;
A
#
# COMPACT_ATOMS: atom_id res chain seq x y z
N MET A 1 -46.70 -20.87 56.96
CA MET A 1 -47.89 -20.00 56.81
C MET A 1 -47.70 -19.15 55.58
N ALA A 2 -48.42 -19.48 54.54
CA ALA A 2 -48.62 -18.62 53.37
C ALA A 2 -49.61 -17.54 53.68
N PRO A 3 -49.83 -16.46 52.89
CA PRO A 3 -50.46 -16.51 51.59
C PRO A 3 -49.85 -15.53 50.53
N ILE A 4 -49.86 -15.89 49.21
CA ILE A 4 -50.86 -15.76 48.16
C ILE A 4 -51.17 -14.33 47.72
N SER A 5 -50.98 -14.16 46.39
CA SER A 5 -51.71 -13.33 45.42
C SER A 5 -51.24 -11.91 45.16
N ARG A 6 -50.78 -11.61 43.90
CA ARG A 6 -51.73 -11.07 42.89
C ARG A 6 -51.09 -11.09 41.49
N ILE A 7 -51.81 -11.76 40.63
CA ILE A 7 -51.75 -11.65 39.18
C ILE A 7 -52.44 -10.35 38.79
N SER A 8 -51.82 -9.53 37.94
CA SER A 8 -52.56 -8.53 37.18
C SER A 8 -51.96 -8.38 35.78
N SER A 9 -52.72 -8.87 34.84
CA SER A 9 -53.10 -8.25 33.57
C SER A 9 -51.97 -7.89 32.60
N PHE A 10 -51.75 -8.81 31.73
CA PHE A 10 -51.05 -8.57 30.46
C PHE A 10 -52.02 -7.92 29.49
N ASP A 11 -51.79 -6.67 29.19
CA ASP A 11 -52.53 -5.93 28.18
C ASP A 11 -51.98 -6.30 26.78
N ARG A 12 -52.88 -6.86 25.97
CA ARG A 12 -52.68 -7.22 24.57
C ARG A 12 -53.02 -6.00 23.73
N ALA A 13 -52.00 -5.19 23.39
CA ALA A 13 -52.19 -4.25 22.29
C ALA A 13 -50.84 -3.69 21.83
N SER A 14 -50.20 -4.37 20.89
CA SER A 14 -49.44 -3.69 19.82
C SER A 14 -48.75 -4.72 18.90
N VAL A 15 -49.53 -5.56 18.27
CA VAL A 15 -49.13 -6.25 17.05
C VAL A 15 -49.56 -5.34 15.90
N SER A 16 -48.69 -4.48 15.41
CA SER A 16 -48.72 -4.01 14.02
C SER A 16 -47.76 -2.83 13.82
N ARG A 17 -46.47 -3.11 13.70
CA ARG A 17 -45.51 -2.29 12.92
C ARG A 17 -44.25 -3.10 12.57
N ARG A 18 -44.45 -4.31 12.14
CA ARG A 18 -43.40 -5.05 11.47
C ARG A 18 -43.79 -5.20 10.01
N ALA A 19 -43.38 -4.30 9.17
CA ALA A 19 -43.23 -4.46 7.74
C ALA A 19 -43.05 -3.08 7.09
N ARG A 20 -41.85 -2.53 7.08
CA ARG A 20 -41.46 -1.48 6.13
C ARG A 20 -39.98 -1.06 6.26
N TRP A 21 -39.08 -2.02 6.55
CA TRP A 21 -37.64 -1.78 6.47
C TRP A 21 -36.92 -2.87 5.68
N ALA A 22 -37.46 -3.21 4.54
CA ALA A 22 -36.81 -4.10 3.60
C ALA A 22 -36.92 -3.47 2.23
N LEU A 23 -36.03 -2.54 1.89
CA LEU A 23 -35.68 -2.12 0.52
C LEU A 23 -34.95 -0.76 0.54
N ALA A 24 -33.82 -0.64 1.24
CA ALA A 24 -32.92 0.50 1.01
C ALA A 24 -31.56 0.25 1.69
N ALA A 25 -30.82 -0.78 1.28
CA ALA A 25 -29.44 -0.92 1.71
C ALA A 25 -28.62 -1.80 0.75
N VAL A 26 -28.60 -1.44 -0.55
CA VAL A 26 -27.55 -1.93 -1.44
C VAL A 26 -27.34 -0.85 -2.49
N PRO A 27 -26.51 0.16 -2.23
CA PRO A 27 -25.46 0.47 -3.17
C PRO A 27 -24.23 1.13 -2.54
N LEU A 28 -23.68 0.59 -1.45
CA LEU A 28 -22.47 1.21 -0.86
C LEU A 28 -21.22 0.34 -0.90
N VAL A 29 -21.32 -0.90 -1.37
CA VAL A 29 -20.17 -1.81 -1.44
C VAL A 29 -19.41 -1.70 -2.78
N ALA A 30 -20.07 -1.22 -3.83
CA ALA A 30 -19.42 -1.04 -5.14
C ALA A 30 -18.40 0.12 -5.18
N ALA A 31 -18.49 1.08 -4.27
CA ALA A 31 -17.60 2.25 -4.28
C ALA A 31 -16.25 2.01 -3.59
N LEU A 32 -16.14 1.02 -2.69
CA LEU A 32 -14.90 0.75 -1.94
C LEU A 32 -13.92 -0.16 -2.68
N LEU A 33 -14.37 -0.94 -3.64
CA LEU A 33 -13.49 -1.76 -4.49
C LEU A 33 -12.91 -0.97 -5.68
N ALA A 34 -13.57 0.11 -6.08
CA ALA A 34 -13.06 0.99 -7.16
C ALA A 34 -11.84 1.83 -6.72
N ALA A 35 -11.61 2.04 -5.43
CA ALA A 35 -10.47 2.79 -4.94
C ALA A 35 -9.16 1.97 -4.87
N ALA A 36 -9.23 0.64 -4.97
CA ALA A 36 -8.06 -0.22 -4.98
C ALA A 36 -7.56 -0.59 -6.39
N VAL A 37 -8.34 -0.28 -7.42
CA VAL A 37 -8.00 -0.49 -8.84
C VAL A 37 -8.10 0.86 -9.56
N LEU A 38 -7.40 1.86 -9.06
CA LEU A 38 -7.00 2.93 -9.95
C LEU A 38 -5.92 2.33 -10.87
N PRO A 39 -6.18 2.20 -12.17
CA PRO A 39 -5.09 2.05 -13.10
C PRO A 39 -4.22 3.28 -12.86
N ALA A 40 -2.96 3.07 -12.53
CA ALA A 40 -1.97 4.11 -12.72
C ALA A 40 -2.07 4.49 -14.19
N GLN A 41 -2.85 5.50 -14.51
CA GLN A 41 -2.87 6.13 -15.81
C GLN A 41 -1.52 6.78 -15.99
N ALA A 42 -0.57 5.99 -16.44
CA ALA A 42 0.67 6.47 -16.99
C ALA A 42 0.36 7.23 -18.28
N HIS A 43 -0.09 8.45 -18.14
CA HIS A 43 -0.03 9.45 -19.20
C HIS A 43 1.35 10.10 -19.12
N GLY A 44 2.25 9.57 -19.85
CA GLY A 44 3.59 10.13 -19.98
C GLY A 44 4.47 9.20 -20.78
N GLY A 45 4.59 9.46 -22.08
CA GLY A 45 5.66 9.14 -22.98
C GLY A 45 6.42 7.84 -22.72
N MET A 46 5.93 6.75 -23.21
CA MET A 46 6.65 5.49 -23.28
C MET A 46 7.66 5.54 -24.40
N GLY A 47 8.85 6.02 -24.10
CA GLY A 47 10.02 5.73 -24.92
C GLY A 47 10.35 4.24 -24.80
N PRO A 48 10.77 3.53 -25.88
CA PRO A 48 10.89 2.08 -25.92
C PRO A 48 12.05 1.45 -25.13
N HIS A 49 12.67 2.15 -24.17
CA HIS A 49 13.86 1.67 -23.43
C HIS A 49 13.79 1.86 -21.90
N GLY A 50 12.63 1.75 -21.31
CA GLY A 50 12.50 1.69 -19.86
C GLY A 50 12.33 0.26 -19.34
N ARG A 51 13.39 -0.56 -19.32
CA ARG A 51 13.45 -1.65 -18.35
C ARG A 51 13.41 -1.00 -16.99
N HIS A 52 12.26 -1.07 -16.34
CA HIS A 52 12.16 -0.84 -14.90
C HIS A 52 12.94 -1.97 -14.22
N ASP A 53 14.25 -1.81 -14.11
CA ASP A 53 15.04 -2.54 -13.14
C ASP A 53 14.30 -2.33 -11.82
N GLY A 54 13.73 -3.41 -11.28
CA GLY A 54 12.79 -3.37 -10.16
C GLY A 54 13.33 -2.54 -9.00
N ALA A 55 13.05 -1.26 -9.05
CA ALA A 55 13.47 -0.32 -8.04
C ALA A 55 12.72 -0.65 -6.76
N VAL A 56 13.38 -1.38 -5.86
CA VAL A 56 12.93 -1.55 -4.49
C VAL A 56 13.07 -0.19 -3.84
N ALA A 57 12.02 0.58 -3.84
CA ALA A 57 11.95 1.78 -3.03
C ALA A 57 11.62 1.37 -1.60
N GLY A 58 12.51 1.67 -0.65
CA GLY A 58 12.22 1.51 0.76
C GLY A 58 11.06 2.41 1.22
N PRO A 59 10.53 2.22 2.46
CA PRO A 59 9.40 2.98 3.00
C PRO A 59 9.58 4.51 2.94
N MET A 60 10.83 5.00 2.91
CA MET A 60 11.16 6.42 2.76
C MET A 60 11.39 6.85 1.31
N GLY A 61 11.13 5.98 0.31
CA GLY A 61 11.37 6.29 -1.11
C GLY A 61 12.85 6.30 -1.50
N LEU A 62 13.72 5.70 -0.69
CA LEU A 62 15.14 5.54 -1.00
C LEU A 62 15.30 4.44 -2.06
N PRO A 63 16.07 4.70 -3.12
CA PRO A 63 16.36 3.68 -4.11
C PRO A 63 17.32 2.65 -3.50
N LEU A 64 16.84 1.42 -3.29
CA LEU A 64 17.64 0.33 -2.75
C LEU A 64 18.21 -0.59 -3.87
N ALA A 65 18.28 -0.14 -5.12
CA ALA A 65 18.83 -0.93 -6.20
C ALA A 65 19.28 -0.10 -7.42
N GLY A 66 20.15 -0.70 -8.21
CA GLY A 66 20.57 -0.21 -9.52
C GLY A 66 21.21 1.18 -9.48
N ARG A 67 21.07 1.93 -10.58
CA ARG A 67 21.64 3.30 -10.72
C ARG A 67 21.16 4.29 -9.66
N GLY A 68 20.00 4.02 -9.04
CA GLY A 68 19.48 4.85 -7.96
C GLY A 68 20.30 4.73 -6.69
N LEU A 69 20.69 3.50 -6.33
CA LEU A 69 21.57 3.22 -5.19
C LEU A 69 22.95 3.87 -5.40
N GLU A 70 23.56 3.70 -6.55
CA GLU A 70 24.88 4.30 -6.84
C GLU A 70 24.85 5.82 -6.70
N ARG A 71 23.87 6.48 -7.31
CA ARG A 71 23.69 7.94 -7.16
C ARG A 71 23.45 8.38 -5.72
N MET A 72 22.80 7.56 -4.92
CA MET A 72 22.62 7.83 -3.50
C MET A 72 23.96 7.76 -2.76
N LEU A 73 24.76 6.72 -3.04
CA LEU A 73 26.09 6.54 -2.42
C LEU A 73 27.07 7.64 -2.83
N ASP A 74 27.00 8.11 -4.10
CA ASP A 74 27.80 9.24 -4.58
C ASP A 74 27.45 10.55 -3.83
N ARG A 75 26.17 10.80 -3.59
CA ARG A 75 25.72 12.03 -2.92
C ARG A 75 26.13 12.13 -1.45
N VAL A 76 26.37 11.00 -0.80
CA VAL A 76 26.80 10.98 0.60
C VAL A 76 28.31 10.72 0.73
N ASP A 77 29.05 10.75 -0.38
CA ASP A 77 30.49 10.46 -0.42
C ASP A 77 30.86 9.16 0.33
N ALA A 78 30.06 8.10 0.06
CA ALA A 78 30.29 6.80 0.71
C ALA A 78 31.66 6.23 0.34
N SER A 79 32.42 5.75 1.31
CA SER A 79 33.70 5.10 1.10
C SER A 79 33.55 3.79 0.29
N ALA A 80 34.64 3.29 -0.28
CA ALA A 80 34.62 2.02 -1.01
C ALA A 80 34.11 0.86 -0.14
N GLU A 81 34.50 0.82 1.12
CA GLU A 81 34.06 -0.19 2.10
C GLU A 81 32.56 -0.06 2.41
N GLN A 82 32.08 1.17 2.65
CA GLN A 82 30.65 1.43 2.86
C GLN A 82 29.82 1.01 1.66
N ARG A 83 30.28 1.32 0.43
CA ARG A 83 29.62 0.90 -0.81
C ARG A 83 29.54 -0.62 -0.92
N ALA A 84 30.63 -1.35 -0.64
CA ALA A 84 30.63 -2.79 -0.67
C ALA A 84 29.66 -3.40 0.34
N GLN A 85 29.67 -2.92 1.59
CA GLN A 85 28.76 -3.38 2.63
C GLN A 85 27.29 -3.08 2.29
N ILE A 86 26.99 -1.88 1.81
CA ILE A 86 25.61 -1.50 1.45
C ILE A 86 25.10 -2.33 0.27
N ARG A 87 25.93 -2.58 -0.76
CA ARG A 87 25.55 -3.48 -1.85
C ARG A 87 25.23 -4.88 -1.35
N ALA A 88 26.06 -5.45 -0.48
CA ALA A 88 25.80 -6.78 0.10
C ALA A 88 24.47 -6.82 0.89
N ILE A 89 24.15 -5.80 1.70
CA ILE A 89 22.88 -5.69 2.43
C ILE A 89 21.70 -5.64 1.45
N VAL A 90 21.80 -4.80 0.42
CA VAL A 90 20.75 -4.63 -0.57
C VAL A 90 20.52 -5.89 -1.40
N ASP A 91 21.59 -6.57 -1.82
CA ASP A 91 21.50 -7.81 -2.60
C ASP A 91 20.88 -8.95 -1.77
N ALA A 92 21.26 -9.07 -0.49
CA ALA A 92 20.60 -10.01 0.42
C ALA A 92 19.09 -9.70 0.57
N ALA A 93 18.73 -8.44 0.77
CA ALA A 93 17.33 -8.05 0.86
C ALA A 93 16.56 -8.33 -0.44
N ARG A 94 17.14 -8.09 -1.60
CA ARG A 94 16.52 -8.40 -2.90
C ARG A 94 16.23 -9.88 -3.06
N LYS A 95 17.19 -10.71 -2.68
CA LYS A 95 17.07 -12.18 -2.73
C LYS A 95 15.92 -12.66 -1.82
N ASP A 96 15.84 -12.14 -0.60
CA ASP A 96 14.78 -12.50 0.33
C ASP A 96 13.38 -11.98 -0.10
N LEU A 97 13.34 -10.86 -0.81
CA LEU A 97 12.10 -10.27 -1.31
C LEU A 97 11.57 -10.90 -2.60
N GLU A 98 12.40 -11.67 -3.32
CA GLU A 98 11.99 -12.28 -4.59
C GLU A 98 10.81 -13.24 -4.46
N PRO A 99 10.84 -14.24 -3.55
CA PRO A 99 9.69 -15.12 -3.35
C PRO A 99 8.44 -14.38 -2.87
N LEU A 100 8.59 -13.32 -2.07
CA LEU A 100 7.46 -12.51 -1.61
C LEU A 100 6.79 -11.75 -2.77
N ARG A 101 7.54 -11.34 -3.78
CA ARG A 101 7.00 -10.70 -5.00
C ARG A 101 6.22 -11.69 -5.87
N GLU A 102 6.68 -12.93 -5.93
CA GLU A 102 5.96 -13.98 -6.65
C GLU A 102 4.65 -14.31 -5.96
N GLN A 103 4.67 -14.45 -4.64
CA GLN A 103 3.44 -14.60 -3.85
C GLN A 103 2.47 -13.43 -4.06
N GLN A 104 2.97 -12.20 -4.11
CA GLN A 104 2.15 -11.03 -4.37
C GLN A 104 1.48 -11.08 -5.75
N ARG A 105 2.19 -11.56 -6.78
CA ARG A 105 1.59 -11.77 -8.10
C ARG A 105 0.49 -12.81 -8.06
N ALA A 106 0.75 -13.97 -7.46
CA ALA A 106 -0.24 -15.03 -7.30
C ALA A 106 -1.50 -14.55 -6.55
N LEU A 107 -1.33 -13.79 -5.46
CA LEU A 107 -2.44 -13.21 -4.71
C LEU A 107 -3.28 -12.23 -5.55
N ARG A 108 -2.67 -11.46 -6.44
CA ARG A 108 -3.41 -10.56 -7.35
C ARG A 108 -4.23 -11.35 -8.38
N GLU A 109 -3.67 -12.41 -8.92
CA GLU A 109 -4.37 -13.29 -9.86
C GLU A 109 -5.56 -13.98 -9.17
N GLN A 110 -5.37 -14.46 -7.94
CA GLN A 110 -6.46 -15.01 -7.13
C GLN A 110 -7.56 -13.98 -6.87
N ALA A 111 -7.21 -12.73 -6.54
CA ALA A 111 -8.19 -11.66 -6.35
C ALA A 111 -9.01 -11.40 -7.62
N LEU A 112 -8.38 -11.40 -8.79
CA LEU A 112 -9.07 -11.27 -10.07
C LEU A 112 -10.00 -12.46 -10.36
N ALA A 113 -9.55 -13.68 -10.05
CA ALA A 113 -10.35 -14.88 -10.21
C ALA A 113 -11.59 -14.87 -9.30
N LEU A 114 -11.46 -14.43 -8.05
CA LEU A 114 -12.59 -14.28 -7.12
C LEU A 114 -13.59 -13.24 -7.62
N PHE A 115 -13.10 -12.12 -8.14
CA PHE A 115 -13.96 -11.07 -8.69
C PHE A 115 -14.71 -11.51 -9.96
N ALA A 116 -14.14 -12.39 -10.78
CA ALA A 116 -14.72 -12.89 -12.01
C ALA A 116 -15.76 -14.02 -11.82
N GLN A 117 -16.01 -14.46 -10.58
CA GLN A 117 -16.98 -15.51 -10.29
C GLN A 117 -18.42 -15.04 -10.55
N PRO A 118 -19.32 -15.92 -11.02
CA PRO A 118 -20.73 -15.58 -11.21
C PRO A 118 -21.44 -15.09 -9.95
N GLN A 119 -21.00 -15.56 -8.79
CA GLN A 119 -21.46 -15.11 -7.49
C GLN A 119 -20.27 -14.64 -6.66
N VAL A 120 -20.36 -13.42 -6.15
CA VAL A 120 -19.31 -12.80 -5.34
C VAL A 120 -19.39 -13.34 -3.92
N ASP A 121 -18.36 -14.08 -3.49
CA ASP A 121 -18.22 -14.53 -2.11
C ASP A 121 -17.44 -13.48 -1.28
N ALA A 122 -18.17 -12.76 -0.43
CA ALA A 122 -17.60 -11.73 0.44
C ALA A 122 -16.58 -12.29 1.44
N ASN A 123 -16.77 -13.53 1.92
CA ASN A 123 -15.85 -14.16 2.87
C ASN A 123 -14.53 -14.53 2.18
N ALA A 124 -14.59 -15.04 0.96
CA ALA A 124 -13.40 -15.35 0.18
C ALA A 124 -12.61 -14.08 -0.15
N ILE A 125 -13.29 -12.97 -0.49
CA ILE A 125 -12.64 -11.66 -0.72
C ILE A 125 -11.98 -11.15 0.55
N GLU A 126 -12.64 -11.23 1.71
CA GLU A 126 -12.06 -10.82 2.98
C GLU A 126 -10.84 -11.68 3.37
N ALA A 127 -10.91 -12.99 3.19
CA ALA A 127 -9.78 -13.89 3.39
C ALA A 127 -8.59 -13.51 2.50
N GLN A 128 -8.85 -13.19 1.24
CA GLN A 128 -7.85 -12.72 0.28
C GLN A 128 -7.22 -11.40 0.73
N ARG A 129 -8.03 -10.44 1.18
CA ARG A 129 -7.54 -9.16 1.72
C ARG A 129 -6.59 -9.38 2.90
N GLN A 130 -6.94 -10.27 3.81
CA GLN A 130 -6.09 -10.59 4.96
C GLN A 130 -4.75 -11.24 4.55
N GLN A 131 -4.75 -12.09 3.53
CA GLN A 131 -3.52 -12.65 2.98
C GLN A 131 -2.63 -11.57 2.38
N MET A 132 -3.20 -10.65 1.61
CA MET A 132 -2.48 -9.51 1.03
C MET A 132 -1.86 -8.61 2.12
N LEU A 133 -2.57 -8.38 3.23
CA LEU A 133 -2.06 -7.60 4.35
C LEU A 133 -0.87 -8.28 5.03
N ARG A 134 -0.96 -9.58 5.30
CA ARG A 134 0.16 -10.34 5.88
C ARG A 134 1.39 -10.30 4.99
N GLN A 135 1.21 -10.53 3.71
CA GLN A 135 2.29 -10.49 2.73
C GLN A 135 2.91 -9.08 2.63
N HIS A 136 2.09 -8.03 2.66
CA HIS A 136 2.57 -6.66 2.69
C HIS A 136 3.39 -6.35 3.95
N ASP A 137 2.98 -6.85 5.11
CA ASP A 137 3.71 -6.72 6.37
C ASP A 137 5.10 -7.37 6.30
N GLU A 138 5.21 -8.58 5.75
CA GLU A 138 6.48 -9.28 5.55
C GLU A 138 7.43 -8.49 4.64
N VAL A 139 6.94 -8.01 3.50
CA VAL A 139 7.72 -7.17 2.58
C VAL A 139 8.17 -5.88 3.28
N SER A 140 7.27 -5.24 4.02
CA SER A 140 7.56 -4.01 4.75
C SER A 140 8.63 -4.21 5.82
N ARG A 141 8.51 -5.28 6.63
CA ARG A 141 9.51 -5.64 7.65
C ARG A 141 10.87 -5.87 7.03
N ARG A 142 10.95 -6.69 5.97
CA ARG A 142 12.23 -6.99 5.34
C ARG A 142 12.88 -5.75 4.73
N THR A 143 12.09 -4.91 4.10
CA THR A 143 12.58 -3.65 3.51
C THR A 143 13.05 -2.69 4.59
N THR A 144 12.32 -2.57 5.69
CA THR A 144 12.68 -1.72 6.83
C THR A 144 13.97 -2.21 7.48
N GLN A 145 14.14 -3.53 7.65
CA GLN A 145 15.36 -4.11 8.17
C GLN A 145 16.57 -3.74 7.30
N ALA A 146 16.46 -3.89 5.99
CA ALA A 146 17.53 -3.50 5.07
C ALA A 146 17.89 -2.01 5.18
N MET A 147 16.88 -1.15 5.32
CA MET A 147 17.11 0.28 5.56
C MET A 147 17.86 0.56 6.86
N VAL A 148 17.51 -0.10 7.94
CA VAL A 148 18.20 0.03 9.24
C VAL A 148 19.65 -0.41 9.10
N ASP A 149 19.89 -1.52 8.41
CA ASP A 149 21.24 -2.05 8.22
C ASP A 149 22.09 -1.10 7.36
N VAL A 150 21.54 -0.56 6.28
CA VAL A 150 22.20 0.50 5.48
C VAL A 150 22.49 1.75 6.34
N ALA A 151 21.53 2.18 7.15
CA ALA A 151 21.69 3.35 8.02
C ALA A 151 22.80 3.16 9.07
N ARG A 152 23.06 1.94 9.52
CA ARG A 152 24.15 1.60 10.47
C ARG A 152 25.54 1.70 9.82
N VAL A 153 25.64 1.43 8.52
CA VAL A 153 26.89 1.58 7.77
C VAL A 153 27.24 3.07 7.53
N LEU A 154 26.23 3.92 7.40
CA LEU A 154 26.41 5.35 7.16
C LEU A 154 26.66 6.13 8.45
N THR A 155 27.55 7.13 8.39
CA THR A 155 27.75 8.07 9.48
C THR A 155 26.50 8.94 9.74
N PRO A 156 26.36 9.53 10.94
CA PRO A 156 25.25 10.46 11.22
C PRO A 156 25.15 11.62 10.21
N GLN A 157 26.30 12.15 9.78
CA GLN A 157 26.36 13.22 8.81
C GLN A 157 25.84 12.78 7.42
N GLN A 158 26.27 11.61 6.94
CA GLN A 158 25.81 11.04 5.69
C GLN A 158 24.30 10.78 5.72
N ARG A 159 23.76 10.28 6.85
CA ARG A 159 22.31 10.10 7.01
C ARG A 159 21.53 11.42 6.97
N ALA A 160 22.06 12.48 7.58
CA ALA A 160 21.46 13.81 7.54
C ALA A 160 21.40 14.37 6.10
N THR A 161 22.51 14.26 5.37
CA THR A 161 22.56 14.63 3.94
C THR A 161 21.54 13.85 3.10
N LEU A 162 21.42 12.56 3.34
CA LEU A 162 20.45 11.71 2.64
C LEU A 162 19.00 12.12 2.94
N ALA A 163 18.68 12.38 4.21
CA ALA A 163 17.35 12.83 4.62
C ALA A 163 16.95 14.15 3.97
N GLU A 164 17.90 15.09 3.85
CA GLU A 164 17.67 16.36 3.19
C GLU A 164 17.38 16.18 1.69
N HIS A 165 18.14 15.35 1.00
CA HIS A 165 17.88 15.05 -0.41
C HIS A 165 16.50 14.40 -0.63
N VAL A 166 16.06 13.53 0.25
CA VAL A 166 14.71 12.93 0.18
C VAL A 166 13.63 14.00 0.34
N ARG A 167 13.80 14.94 1.28
CA ARG A 167 12.88 16.08 1.46
C ARG A 167 12.77 16.94 0.21
N GLN A 168 13.90 17.42 -0.30
CA GLN A 168 13.95 18.24 -1.50
C GLN A 168 13.30 17.57 -2.72
N ARG A 169 13.54 16.27 -2.89
CA ARG A 169 12.91 15.49 -3.97
C ARG A 169 11.40 15.40 -3.82
N ARG A 170 10.89 15.19 -2.59
CA ARG A 170 9.44 15.19 -2.32
C ARG A 170 8.80 16.52 -2.61
N GLU A 171 9.41 17.62 -2.18
CA GLU A 171 8.92 18.96 -2.44
C GLU A 171 8.89 19.30 -3.95
N MET A 172 9.92 18.88 -4.67
CA MET A 172 9.97 19.05 -6.14
C MET A 172 8.83 18.28 -6.81
N MET A 173 8.61 17.02 -6.41
CA MET A 173 7.52 16.20 -6.95
C MET A 173 6.14 16.80 -6.63
N GLN A 174 5.94 17.32 -5.42
CA GLN A 174 4.69 17.99 -5.03
C GLN A 174 4.44 19.25 -5.86
N ARG A 175 5.47 20.08 -6.09
CA ARG A 175 5.36 21.27 -6.97
C ARG A 175 4.98 20.89 -8.39
N HIS A 176 5.64 19.92 -9.01
CA HIS A 176 5.30 19.44 -10.35
C HIS A 176 3.88 18.86 -10.45
N TRP A 177 3.42 18.20 -9.39
CA TRP A 177 2.05 17.68 -9.35
C TRP A 177 1.02 18.81 -9.28
N GLN A 178 1.26 19.84 -8.46
CA GLN A 178 0.42 21.03 -8.35
C GLN A 178 0.40 21.84 -9.66
N GLU A 179 1.54 21.99 -10.32
CA GLU A 179 1.62 22.65 -11.62
C GLU A 179 0.79 21.92 -12.67
N ARG A 180 0.90 20.60 -12.76
CA ARG A 180 0.07 19.81 -13.67
C ARG A 180 -1.41 19.98 -13.39
N GLN A 181 -1.84 19.91 -12.15
CA GLN A 181 -3.24 20.12 -11.79
C GLN A 181 -3.75 21.51 -12.20
N ARG A 182 -2.91 22.56 -12.08
CA ARG A 182 -3.27 23.91 -12.54
C ARG A 182 -3.42 24.01 -14.05
N LEU A 183 -2.59 23.28 -14.79
CA LEU A 183 -2.65 23.25 -16.26
C LEU A 183 -3.85 22.44 -16.79
N ASP A 184 -4.22 21.38 -16.06
CA ASP A 184 -5.34 20.49 -16.40
C ASP A 184 -6.69 21.03 -15.89
N ALA A 185 -6.70 22.08 -15.05
CA ALA A 185 -7.93 22.72 -14.62
C ALA A 185 -8.65 23.34 -15.82
N PRO A 186 -9.94 23.05 -16.07
CA PRO A 186 -10.69 23.63 -17.17
C PRO A 186 -10.65 25.15 -17.02
N ARG A 187 -10.13 25.83 -18.04
CA ARG A 187 -10.20 27.30 -18.14
C ARG A 187 -11.67 27.63 -18.21
N GLY A 188 -12.20 28.18 -17.11
CA GLY A 188 -13.60 28.56 -17.00
C GLY A 188 -13.99 29.41 -18.20
N SER A 189 -15.01 28.91 -18.88
CA SER A 189 -15.77 29.59 -19.93
C SER A 189 -16.67 30.63 -19.31
#